data_42c79cc4558c48071b000e4b27286a42
#
_entry.id   42c79cc4558c48071b000e4b27286a42
#
_cell.length_a   1.000
_cell.length_b   1.000
_cell.length_c   1.000
_cell.angle_alpha   90.00
_cell.angle_beta   90.00
_cell.angle_gamma   90.00
#
_symmetry.space_group_name_H-M   'P 1'
#
loop_
_entity.id
_entity.type
_entity.pdbx_description
1 polymer ?
#
loop_
_entity_poly.entity_id
_entity_poly.type
_entity_poly.pdbx_seq_one_letter_code
_entity_poly.pdbx_strand_id
1 'polypeptide(L)'
;QRYDGAPWGNDPAAGGRPYQVIDQAYLDARHAESSAFIAAALANRELLDGKLAGLTNATYADAFHLRPGVEIVSATADGDLVVQGDLDLSGYRYASLNPNTPLTEVYGSGEVGALVLRAGGDLNLYGSINDGFAPPPDSPDDKGWILTPGVQPFGGDLVVPGPGVVLGDGTAFLGGRTLHYDL
;
A
#
# COMPACT_ATOMS: atom_id res chain seq x y z
N GLN A 1 5.91 -13.50 -7.63
CA GLN A 1 7.34 -13.70 -7.31
C GLN A 1 7.47 -13.95 -5.81
N ARG A 2 8.30 -14.89 -5.42
CA ARG A 2 8.59 -15.20 -4.03
C ARG A 2 10.04 -14.86 -3.74
N TYR A 3 10.27 -14.23 -2.61
CA TYR A 3 11.60 -13.83 -2.17
C TYR A 3 11.91 -14.50 -0.83
N ASP A 4 12.96 -15.31 -0.83
CA ASP A 4 13.57 -15.88 0.36
C ASP A 4 14.86 -15.08 0.59
N GLY A 5 14.82 -14.12 1.49
CA GLY A 5 15.99 -13.32 1.79
C GLY A 5 16.93 -14.03 2.76
N ALA A 6 18.20 -13.66 2.74
CA ALA A 6 19.11 -14.05 3.80
C ALA A 6 18.68 -13.42 5.13
N PRO A 7 18.84 -14.10 6.27
CA PRO A 7 18.58 -13.50 7.57
C PRO A 7 19.41 -12.23 7.76
N TRP A 8 18.80 -11.20 8.28
CA TRP A 8 19.50 -9.97 8.65
C TRP A 8 20.40 -10.19 9.87
N GLY A 9 19.94 -11.02 10.78
CA GLY A 9 20.65 -11.37 11.99
C GLY A 9 19.86 -12.39 12.81
N ASN A 10 20.30 -12.63 14.02
CA ASN A 10 19.60 -13.45 15.00
C ASN A 10 19.12 -12.56 16.15
N ASP A 11 17.86 -12.71 16.55
CA ASP A 11 17.26 -11.99 17.64
C ASP A 11 17.46 -12.76 18.96
N PRO A 12 18.31 -12.27 19.89
CA PRO A 12 18.51 -12.93 21.19
C PRO A 12 17.23 -12.98 22.02
N ALA A 13 16.35 -11.98 21.91
CA ALA A 13 15.09 -11.93 22.63
C ALA A 13 14.10 -12.98 22.15
N ALA A 14 14.20 -13.35 20.87
CA ALA A 14 13.41 -14.41 20.26
C ALA A 14 14.10 -15.79 20.29
N GLY A 15 15.03 -16.01 21.22
CA GLY A 15 15.74 -17.29 21.34
C GLY A 15 16.79 -17.53 20.26
N GLY A 16 17.28 -16.48 19.63
CA GLY A 16 18.28 -16.55 18.55
C GLY A 16 17.67 -16.87 17.18
N ARG A 17 16.36 -16.74 16.99
CA ARG A 17 15.72 -16.91 15.69
C ARG A 17 16.27 -15.92 14.68
N PRO A 18 16.48 -16.33 13.42
CA PRO A 18 16.86 -15.40 12.38
C PRO A 18 15.71 -14.43 12.07
N TYR A 19 16.05 -13.19 11.75
CA TYR A 19 15.08 -12.20 11.32
C TYR A 19 15.54 -11.48 10.07
N GLN A 20 14.59 -10.95 9.33
CA GLN A 20 14.80 -10.13 8.15
C GLN A 20 14.13 -8.79 8.33
N VAL A 21 14.79 -7.74 7.88
CA VAL A 21 14.24 -6.39 7.86
C VAL A 21 13.64 -6.12 6.49
N ILE A 22 12.45 -5.54 6.50
CA ILE A 22 11.76 -5.02 5.34
C ILE A 22 11.61 -3.52 5.56
N ASP A 23 12.30 -2.75 4.75
CA ASP A 23 12.23 -1.29 4.73
C ASP A 23 11.78 -0.79 3.35
N GLN A 24 11.63 0.51 3.19
CA GLN A 24 11.22 1.12 1.93
C GLN A 24 12.19 0.76 0.79
N ALA A 25 13.50 0.81 1.03
CA ALA A 25 14.50 0.53 0.00
C ALA A 25 14.41 -0.93 -0.51
N TYR A 26 14.12 -1.87 0.39
CA TYR A 26 13.89 -3.26 0.02
C TYR A 26 12.66 -3.39 -0.87
N LEU A 27 11.56 -2.72 -0.55
CA LEU A 27 10.33 -2.75 -1.34
C LEU A 27 10.47 -2.03 -2.67
N ASP A 28 11.20 -0.91 -2.71
CA ASP A 28 11.50 -0.20 -3.97
C ASP A 28 12.23 -1.10 -4.97
N ALA A 29 13.19 -1.90 -4.49
CA ALA A 29 13.87 -2.87 -5.33
C ALA A 29 12.91 -3.96 -5.86
N ARG A 30 11.99 -4.46 -5.02
CA ARG A 30 10.96 -5.43 -5.46
C ARG A 30 9.96 -4.82 -6.43
N HIS A 31 9.63 -3.56 -6.25
CA HIS A 31 8.81 -2.82 -7.20
C HIS A 31 9.49 -2.68 -8.57
N ALA A 32 10.76 -2.31 -8.60
CA ALA A 32 11.52 -2.20 -9.84
C ALA A 32 11.61 -3.53 -10.61
N GLU A 33 11.87 -4.63 -9.92
CA GLU A 33 11.88 -5.98 -10.51
C GLU A 33 10.50 -6.37 -11.05
N SER A 34 9.45 -6.08 -10.30
CA SER A 34 8.07 -6.35 -10.70
C SER A 34 7.66 -5.52 -11.93
N SER A 35 8.08 -4.26 -11.98
CA SER A 35 7.84 -3.36 -13.12
C SER A 35 8.53 -3.87 -14.38
N ALA A 36 9.78 -4.30 -14.27
CA ALA A 36 10.52 -4.90 -15.38
C ALA A 36 9.87 -6.20 -15.86
N PHE A 37 9.42 -7.05 -14.93
CA PHE A 37 8.72 -8.29 -15.26
C PHE A 37 7.40 -8.02 -16.00
N ILE A 38 6.57 -7.10 -15.53
CA ILE A 38 5.31 -6.73 -16.18
C ILE A 38 5.58 -6.14 -17.58
N ALA A 39 6.55 -5.22 -17.69
CA ALA A 39 6.92 -4.64 -18.99
C ALA A 39 7.36 -5.72 -19.99
N ALA A 40 8.20 -6.67 -19.57
CA ALA A 40 8.63 -7.77 -20.40
C ALA A 40 7.47 -8.69 -20.81
N ALA A 41 6.54 -8.98 -19.89
CA ALA A 41 5.36 -9.79 -20.19
C ALA A 41 4.43 -9.10 -21.19
N LEU A 42 4.22 -7.79 -21.06
CA LEU A 42 3.40 -7.01 -21.99
C LEU A 42 4.06 -6.80 -23.36
N ALA A 43 5.38 -6.90 -23.44
CA ALA A 43 6.13 -6.89 -24.70
C ALA A 43 6.18 -8.26 -25.40
N ASN A 44 5.81 -9.33 -24.72
CA ASN A 44 5.89 -10.69 -25.24
C ASN A 44 4.71 -11.00 -26.16
N ARG A 45 4.91 -10.81 -27.47
CA ARG A 45 3.87 -11.04 -28.48
C ARG A 45 3.46 -12.51 -28.60
N GLU A 46 4.36 -13.45 -28.38
CA GLU A 46 4.02 -14.88 -28.38
C GLU A 46 3.03 -15.21 -27.24
N LEU A 47 3.22 -14.60 -26.08
CA LEU A 47 2.32 -14.74 -24.96
C LEU A 47 0.96 -14.07 -25.25
N LEU A 48 0.97 -12.81 -25.68
CA LEU A 48 -0.25 -11.99 -25.85
C LEU A 48 -1.08 -12.45 -27.05
N ASP A 49 -0.46 -12.65 -28.20
CA ASP A 49 -1.13 -13.02 -29.45
C ASP A 49 -1.38 -14.53 -29.52
N GLY A 50 -0.73 -15.31 -28.67
CA GLY A 50 -0.89 -16.76 -28.56
C GLY A 50 -1.77 -17.17 -27.38
N LYS A 51 -1.17 -17.39 -26.23
CA LYS A 51 -1.88 -17.96 -25.06
C LYS A 51 -2.97 -17.05 -24.50
N LEU A 52 -2.80 -15.75 -24.60
CA LEU A 52 -3.72 -14.75 -24.05
C LEU A 52 -4.59 -14.05 -25.11
N ALA A 53 -4.51 -14.48 -26.39
CA ALA A 53 -5.23 -13.82 -27.47
C ALA A 53 -6.76 -13.70 -27.23
N GLY A 54 -7.35 -14.66 -26.52
CA GLY A 54 -8.75 -14.62 -26.14
C GLY A 54 -9.10 -13.57 -25.09
N LEU A 55 -8.11 -13.07 -24.34
CA LEU A 55 -8.28 -12.11 -23.24
C LEU A 55 -7.76 -10.72 -23.59
N THR A 56 -6.81 -10.63 -24.51
CA THR A 56 -6.13 -9.36 -24.86
C THR A 56 -6.67 -8.70 -26.12
N ASN A 57 -7.71 -9.27 -26.72
CA ASN A 57 -8.37 -8.67 -27.90
C ASN A 57 -9.23 -7.45 -27.51
N ALA A 58 -9.64 -6.69 -28.50
CA ALA A 58 -10.38 -5.44 -28.30
C ALA A 58 -11.69 -5.59 -27.51
N THR A 59 -12.28 -6.78 -27.49
CA THR A 59 -13.53 -7.06 -26.76
C THR A 59 -13.31 -7.15 -25.24
N TYR A 60 -12.13 -7.64 -24.82
CA TYR A 60 -11.85 -7.92 -23.42
C TYR A 60 -10.67 -7.10 -22.85
N ALA A 61 -10.15 -6.14 -23.64
CA ALA A 61 -8.99 -5.35 -23.21
C ALA A 61 -9.25 -4.55 -21.91
N ASP A 62 -10.49 -4.17 -21.66
CA ASP A 62 -10.91 -3.47 -20.44
C ASP A 62 -11.07 -4.40 -19.23
N ALA A 63 -11.19 -5.70 -19.45
CA ALA A 63 -11.27 -6.71 -18.41
C ALA A 63 -9.93 -7.42 -18.14
N PHE A 64 -8.93 -7.19 -18.99
CA PHE A 64 -7.62 -7.83 -18.83
C PHE A 64 -6.74 -7.03 -17.87
N HIS A 65 -6.38 -7.66 -16.76
CA HIS A 65 -5.49 -7.10 -15.75
C HIS A 65 -4.32 -8.02 -15.51
N LEU A 66 -3.11 -7.58 -15.87
CA LEU A 66 -1.88 -8.25 -15.52
C LEU A 66 -1.24 -7.52 -14.34
N ARG A 67 -1.23 -8.17 -13.18
CA ARG A 67 -0.77 -7.58 -11.92
C ARG A 67 0.36 -8.40 -11.32
N PRO A 68 1.42 -7.77 -10.80
CA PRO A 68 2.42 -8.53 -10.08
C PRO A 68 1.92 -8.93 -8.69
N GLY A 69 2.32 -10.13 -8.26
CA GLY A 69 2.22 -10.56 -6.88
C GLY A 69 3.63 -10.74 -6.31
N VAL A 70 3.90 -10.12 -5.19
CA VAL A 70 5.14 -10.24 -4.43
C VAL A 70 4.84 -10.92 -3.11
N GLU A 71 5.48 -12.03 -2.85
CA GLU A 71 5.45 -12.71 -1.56
C GLU A 71 6.84 -12.62 -0.93
N ILE A 72 6.92 -12.05 0.26
CA ILE A 72 8.14 -11.99 1.06
C ILE A 72 7.95 -12.95 2.23
N VAL A 73 8.82 -13.93 2.33
CA VAL A 73 8.79 -14.94 3.37
C VAL A 73 10.06 -14.88 4.20
N SER A 74 9.99 -15.31 5.45
CA SER A 74 11.18 -15.52 6.27
C SER A 74 12.10 -16.57 5.64
N ALA A 75 13.39 -16.40 5.81
CA ALA A 75 14.41 -17.31 5.25
C ALA A 75 14.32 -18.72 5.85
N THR A 76 13.84 -18.84 7.07
CA THR A 76 13.66 -20.11 7.77
C THR A 76 12.22 -20.28 8.23
N ALA A 77 11.86 -21.54 8.56
CA ALA A 77 10.51 -21.88 8.97
C ALA A 77 10.09 -21.23 10.32
N ASP A 78 11.04 -20.78 11.11
CA ASP A 78 10.88 -20.12 12.40
C ASP A 78 11.37 -18.66 12.39
N GLY A 79 11.78 -18.16 11.22
CA GLY A 79 12.34 -16.82 11.07
C GLY A 79 11.30 -15.72 11.22
N ASP A 80 11.73 -14.59 11.73
CA ASP A 80 10.91 -13.41 11.92
C ASP A 80 11.02 -12.46 10.72
N LEU A 81 9.96 -11.69 10.48
CA LEU A 81 9.98 -10.52 9.60
C LEU A 81 9.79 -9.27 10.43
N VAL A 82 10.59 -8.25 10.14
CA VAL A 82 10.53 -6.96 10.82
C VAL A 82 10.30 -5.88 9.77
N VAL A 83 9.12 -5.28 9.79
CA VAL A 83 8.84 -4.07 9.01
C VAL A 83 9.39 -2.89 9.79
N GLN A 84 10.37 -2.20 9.20
CA GLN A 84 11.07 -1.10 9.84
C GLN A 84 10.71 0.24 9.21
N GLY A 85 10.05 1.09 9.98
CA GLY A 85 9.61 2.39 9.54
C GLY A 85 8.32 2.36 8.72
N ASP A 86 7.91 3.51 8.26
CA ASP A 86 6.73 3.67 7.44
C ASP A 86 7.02 3.24 6.00
N LEU A 87 6.15 2.39 5.46
CA LEU A 87 6.24 1.89 4.10
C LEU A 87 5.17 2.56 3.24
N ASP A 88 5.60 3.23 2.19
CA ASP A 88 4.70 3.85 1.21
C ASP A 88 4.69 3.06 -0.10
N LEU A 89 3.58 2.39 -0.38
CA LEU A 89 3.32 1.64 -1.60
C LEU A 89 2.46 2.42 -2.61
N SER A 90 2.11 3.67 -2.29
CA SER A 90 1.17 4.47 -3.10
C SER A 90 1.65 4.70 -4.53
N GLY A 91 2.97 4.80 -4.73
CA GLY A 91 3.61 4.92 -6.04
C GLY A 91 3.83 3.60 -6.78
N TYR A 92 3.50 2.45 -6.18
CA TYR A 92 3.74 1.15 -6.82
C TYR A 92 2.64 0.81 -7.80
N ARG A 93 2.81 1.31 -9.02
CA ARG A 93 1.89 1.12 -10.14
C ARG A 93 2.62 0.49 -11.32
N TYR A 94 1.86 -0.25 -12.11
CA TYR A 94 2.41 -1.09 -13.17
C TYR A 94 1.75 -0.82 -14.50
N ALA A 95 2.50 -1.04 -15.59
CA ALA A 95 1.98 -0.90 -16.94
C ALA A 95 0.80 -1.83 -17.20
N SER A 96 -0.12 -1.41 -18.05
CA SER A 96 -1.33 -2.14 -18.38
C SER A 96 -1.62 -2.09 -19.87
N LEU A 97 -2.29 -3.11 -20.38
CA LEU A 97 -2.97 -3.09 -21.67
C LEU A 97 -4.43 -2.64 -21.57
N ASN A 98 -4.95 -2.54 -20.34
CA ASN A 98 -6.32 -2.08 -20.14
C ASN A 98 -6.42 -0.57 -20.43
N PRO A 99 -7.25 -0.16 -21.37
CA PRO A 99 -7.40 1.24 -21.74
C PRO A 99 -7.98 2.12 -20.63
N ASN A 100 -8.66 1.50 -19.64
CA ASN A 100 -9.24 2.21 -18.50
C ASN A 100 -8.25 2.40 -17.34
N THR A 101 -7.12 1.70 -17.36
CA THR A 101 -6.08 1.79 -16.32
C THR A 101 -4.68 2.01 -16.91
N PRO A 102 -4.50 2.96 -17.86
CA PRO A 102 -3.17 3.21 -18.40
C PRO A 102 -2.23 3.74 -17.33
N LEU A 103 -0.97 3.33 -17.36
CA LEU A 103 0.05 3.93 -16.51
C LEU A 103 0.44 5.30 -17.09
N THR A 104 0.24 6.34 -16.31
CA THR A 104 0.53 7.74 -16.66
C THR A 104 1.23 8.45 -15.50
N GLU A 105 1.53 9.73 -15.67
CA GLU A 105 2.04 10.60 -14.60
C GLU A 105 0.98 10.93 -13.51
N VAL A 106 -0.28 10.57 -13.75
CA VAL A 106 -1.36 10.86 -12.81
C VAL A 106 -1.32 9.88 -11.65
N TYR A 107 -1.38 10.41 -10.44
CA TYR A 107 -1.45 9.60 -9.22
C TYR A 107 -2.58 8.57 -9.28
N GLY A 108 -2.29 7.35 -8.89
CA GLY A 108 -3.24 6.25 -8.89
C GLY A 108 -3.49 5.61 -10.25
N SER A 109 -2.87 6.10 -11.34
CA SER A 109 -2.94 5.47 -12.66
C SER A 109 -2.21 4.12 -12.69
N GLY A 110 -2.49 3.31 -13.71
CA GLY A 110 -1.87 1.99 -13.87
C GLY A 110 -2.49 0.90 -13.00
N GLU A 111 -1.94 -0.31 -13.10
CA GLU A 111 -2.38 -1.46 -12.31
C GLU A 111 -1.73 -1.48 -10.94
N VAL A 112 -2.47 -1.96 -9.96
CA VAL A 112 -1.96 -2.25 -8.61
C VAL A 112 -1.29 -3.61 -8.57
N GLY A 113 -0.38 -3.82 -7.61
CA GLY A 113 0.17 -5.13 -7.28
C GLY A 113 -0.48 -5.73 -6.03
N ALA A 114 0.00 -6.90 -5.64
CA ALA A 114 -0.31 -7.54 -4.37
C ALA A 114 0.98 -7.83 -3.61
N LEU A 115 1.01 -7.49 -2.33
CA LEU A 115 2.11 -7.80 -1.42
C LEU A 115 1.61 -8.74 -0.32
N VAL A 116 2.34 -9.82 -0.11
CA VAL A 116 2.10 -10.77 0.99
C VAL A 116 3.37 -10.86 1.82
N LEU A 117 3.25 -10.63 3.12
CA LEU A 117 4.31 -10.83 4.09
C LEU A 117 3.98 -12.05 4.92
N ARG A 118 4.91 -13.00 4.99
CA ARG A 118 4.70 -14.25 5.73
C ARG A 118 5.94 -14.60 6.56
N ALA A 119 5.84 -14.43 7.85
CA ALA A 119 6.83 -14.89 8.80
C ALA A 119 6.54 -16.34 9.21
N GLY A 120 7.58 -17.12 9.43
CA GLY A 120 7.48 -18.43 10.07
C GLY A 120 7.42 -18.30 11.58
N GLY A 121 8.09 -17.30 12.14
CA GLY A 121 8.00 -16.85 13.52
C GLY A 121 7.07 -15.64 13.66
N ASP A 122 7.58 -14.54 14.15
CA ASP A 122 6.82 -13.32 14.40
C ASP A 122 6.90 -12.35 13.21
N LEU A 123 5.80 -11.65 12.94
CA LEU A 123 5.76 -10.50 12.05
C LEU A 123 5.66 -9.23 12.91
N ASN A 124 6.76 -8.50 13.00
CA ASN A 124 6.86 -7.30 13.80
C ASN A 124 6.72 -6.06 12.91
N LEU A 125 5.75 -5.20 13.20
CA LEU A 125 5.50 -3.96 12.47
C LEU A 125 5.89 -2.77 13.34
N TYR A 126 6.97 -2.08 12.97
CA TYR A 126 7.46 -0.86 13.64
C TYR A 126 7.26 0.35 12.73
N GLY A 127 6.04 0.55 12.28
CA GLY A 127 5.65 1.64 11.41
C GLY A 127 4.30 1.38 10.77
N SER A 128 3.92 2.23 9.84
CA SER A 128 2.70 2.11 9.06
C SER A 128 2.97 1.51 7.67
N ILE A 129 1.94 0.94 7.07
CA ILE A 129 1.96 0.52 5.66
C ILE A 129 0.85 1.28 4.96
N ASN A 130 1.24 2.19 4.06
CA ASN A 130 0.33 2.86 3.15
C ASN A 130 0.18 2.00 1.90
N ASP A 131 -0.98 1.41 1.69
CA ASP A 131 -1.27 0.50 0.57
C ASP A 131 -1.61 1.21 -0.74
N GLY A 132 -1.48 2.53 -0.77
CA GLY A 132 -1.69 3.33 -1.96
C GLY A 132 -3.15 3.60 -2.28
N PHE A 133 -4.03 3.56 -1.30
CA PHE A 133 -5.33 4.19 -1.47
C PHE A 133 -5.11 5.65 -1.90
N ALA A 134 -5.85 6.07 -2.89
CA ALA A 134 -5.85 7.48 -3.27
C ALA A 134 -6.17 8.32 -2.01
N PRO A 135 -5.53 9.48 -1.84
CA PRO A 135 -6.01 10.40 -0.84
C PRO A 135 -7.51 10.60 -1.05
N PRO A 136 -8.27 10.79 0.01
CA PRO A 136 -9.71 11.03 -0.11
C PRO A 136 -9.94 12.12 -1.16
N PRO A 137 -10.94 11.96 -2.03
CA PRO A 137 -11.26 12.98 -3.00
C PRO A 137 -11.48 14.32 -2.30
N ASP A 138 -11.16 15.40 -3.01
CA ASP A 138 -11.29 16.76 -2.50
C ASP A 138 -12.76 17.18 -2.34
N SER A 139 -13.55 16.32 -1.75
CA SER A 139 -14.93 16.67 -1.39
C SER A 139 -15.01 17.09 0.07
N PRO A 140 -15.96 17.95 0.42
CA PRO A 140 -16.20 18.30 1.82
C PRO A 140 -16.44 17.08 2.71
N ASP A 141 -17.04 16.02 2.17
CA ASP A 141 -17.33 14.80 2.91
C ASP A 141 -16.08 14.00 3.21
N ASP A 142 -15.12 13.96 2.28
CA ASP A 142 -13.89 13.19 2.44
C ASP A 142 -12.83 13.90 3.26
N LYS A 143 -12.84 15.23 3.21
CA LYS A 143 -12.01 16.04 4.11
C LYS A 143 -12.64 16.20 5.47
N GLY A 144 -13.89 15.87 5.56
CA GLY A 144 -14.65 16.57 6.50
C GLY A 144 -15.15 15.82 7.67
N TRP A 145 -15.34 14.63 7.58
CA TRP A 145 -15.87 14.02 8.78
C TRP A 145 -14.83 14.01 9.92
N ILE A 146 -13.55 13.98 9.58
CA ILE A 146 -12.45 14.09 10.55
C ILE A 146 -11.77 15.45 10.42
N LEU A 147 -11.48 15.85 9.19
CA LEU A 147 -10.70 17.03 8.86
C LEU A 147 -11.60 18.07 8.23
N THR A 148 -12.59 18.56 8.97
CA THR A 148 -13.35 19.74 8.57
C THR A 148 -12.41 20.92 8.31
N PRO A 149 -12.79 21.85 7.43
CA PRO A 149 -11.99 23.05 7.23
C PRO A 149 -11.63 23.71 8.56
N GLY A 150 -10.33 23.90 8.77
CA GLY A 150 -9.80 24.45 10.01
C GLY A 150 -9.19 23.48 11.00
N VAL A 151 -9.33 22.17 10.77
CA VAL A 151 -8.64 21.18 11.60
C VAL A 151 -7.15 21.18 11.29
N GLN A 152 -6.35 21.34 12.32
CA GLN A 152 -4.89 21.26 12.20
C GLN A 152 -4.41 19.82 12.40
N PRO A 153 -3.41 19.34 11.62
CA PRO A 153 -2.95 17.96 11.72
C PRO A 153 -2.26 17.60 13.04
N PHE A 154 -1.91 18.59 13.85
CA PHE A 154 -1.19 18.41 15.12
C PHE A 154 -1.96 18.91 16.33
N GLY A 155 -3.26 18.85 16.28
CA GLY A 155 -4.12 19.45 17.29
C GLY A 155 -4.64 20.82 16.86
N GLY A 156 -5.62 21.31 17.54
CA GLY A 156 -6.21 22.61 17.26
C GLY A 156 -7.70 22.68 17.56
N ASP A 157 -8.36 23.58 16.88
CA ASP A 157 -9.79 23.79 17.03
C ASP A 157 -10.56 23.26 15.83
N LEU A 158 -11.55 22.46 16.10
CA LEU A 158 -12.52 21.98 15.11
C LEU A 158 -13.86 22.63 15.35
N VAL A 159 -14.38 23.31 14.34
CA VAL A 159 -15.76 23.81 14.39
C VAL A 159 -16.71 22.72 13.91
N VAL A 160 -17.57 22.24 14.78
CA VAL A 160 -18.55 21.21 14.49
C VAL A 160 -19.87 21.85 14.09
N PRO A 161 -20.27 21.74 12.81
CA PRO A 161 -21.48 22.43 12.34
C PRO A 161 -22.80 21.73 12.67
N GLY A 162 -22.75 20.50 13.12
CA GLY A 162 -23.91 19.63 13.32
C GLY A 162 -24.05 19.04 14.71
N PRO A 163 -24.74 17.90 14.83
CA PRO A 163 -24.81 17.15 16.08
C PRO A 163 -23.38 16.80 16.52
N GLY A 164 -23.14 16.81 17.77
CA GLY A 164 -21.79 16.76 18.32
C GLY A 164 -20.92 15.57 17.92
N VAL A 165 -19.65 15.74 18.15
CA VAL A 165 -18.60 14.75 17.92
C VAL A 165 -17.73 14.67 19.16
N VAL A 166 -17.12 13.52 19.40
CA VAL A 166 -16.08 13.34 20.41
C VAL A 166 -14.76 13.18 19.68
N LEU A 167 -13.79 14.02 19.99
CA LEU A 167 -12.48 14.02 19.36
C LEU A 167 -11.35 14.14 20.39
N GLY A 168 -10.15 13.81 19.95
CA GLY A 168 -8.91 14.07 20.65
C GLY A 168 -8.90 13.60 22.09
N ASP A 169 -8.92 14.52 23.00
CA ASP A 169 -8.85 14.29 24.45
C ASP A 169 -10.10 13.61 25.06
N GLY A 170 -11.04 13.18 24.24
CA GLY A 170 -12.29 12.56 24.68
C GLY A 170 -13.40 13.55 25.00
N THR A 171 -13.21 14.83 24.76
CA THR A 171 -14.23 15.84 24.99
C THR A 171 -15.37 15.70 23.98
N ALA A 172 -16.62 15.68 24.48
CA ALA A 172 -17.79 15.60 23.66
C ALA A 172 -18.43 16.96 23.49
N PHE A 173 -18.80 17.30 22.26
CA PHE A 173 -19.42 18.58 21.95
C PHE A 173 -20.70 18.42 21.16
N LEU A 174 -21.63 19.30 21.41
CA LEU A 174 -22.81 19.43 20.58
C LEU A 174 -22.54 20.36 19.40
N GLY A 175 -23.28 20.19 18.33
CA GLY A 175 -23.12 20.97 17.10
C GLY A 175 -23.13 22.48 17.32
N GLY A 176 -22.43 23.19 16.47
CA GLY A 176 -22.25 24.64 16.57
C GLY A 176 -21.19 25.08 17.56
N ARG A 177 -20.37 24.14 18.07
CA ARG A 177 -19.30 24.43 19.02
C ARG A 177 -17.95 24.20 18.41
N THR A 178 -16.94 24.79 19.05
CA THR A 178 -15.53 24.52 18.73
C THR A 178 -15.01 23.42 19.64
N LEU A 179 -14.42 22.42 19.06
CA LEU A 179 -13.66 21.37 19.74
C LEU A 179 -12.19 21.73 19.75
N HIS A 180 -11.58 21.62 20.90
CA HIS A 180 -10.13 21.60 21.01
C HIS A 180 -9.66 20.15 21.11
N TYR A 181 -8.63 19.78 20.35
CA TYR A 181 -8.06 18.43 20.37
C TYR A 181 -6.54 18.49 20.26
N ASP A 182 -5.89 17.53 20.90
CA ASP A 182 -4.46 17.28 20.82
C ASP A 182 -4.23 15.91 20.19
N LEU A 183 -3.21 15.82 19.31
CA LEU A 183 -2.76 14.58 18.65
C LEU A 183 -1.38 14.19 19.14
#